data_4daee4bb72518b556cecaeecec42bb96
#
_entry.id   4daee4bb72518b556cecaeecec42bb96
#
_cell.length_a   1.000
_cell.length_b   1.000
_cell.length_c   1.000
_cell.angle_alpha   90.00
_cell.angle_beta   90.00
_cell.angle_gamma   90.00
#
_symmetry.space_group_name_H-M   'P 1'
#
loop_
_entity.id
_entity.type
_entity.pdbx_description
1 polymer ?
#
loop_
_entity_poly.entity_id
_entity_poly.type
_entity_poly.pdbx_seq_one_letter_code
_entity_poly.pdbx_strand_id
1 'polypeptide(L)'
;EGVSDGKYIKFGPMDDDSLQSLATLINERYPDAKIDQIGASFGETLQKQAAFALILSFIGMSIVVFLAFRTFVPSAAVVLSAFADIAMTAAVMTVIGIELTLPTTAALLMLIGYSVDSDILLTMRVLKRQGKLDEKLAGAFRTGIIMTTTTMAAVAAMWAVSYFGNIPVIPEISAVLFIGLIIDMMNTWLTNAGIIKWYMLGRGGNVKETEDTSKVKVSPVKRKGSK
;
A
#
# COMPACT_ATOMS: atom_id res chain seq x y z
N GLU A 1 -19.57 -30.65 20.27
CA GLU A 1 -18.15 -30.33 20.48
C GLU A 1 -18.01 -28.82 20.48
N GLY A 2 -17.86 -28.25 21.72
CA GLY A 2 -17.83 -26.83 21.89
C GLY A 2 -16.53 -26.24 21.39
N VAL A 3 -16.61 -25.24 20.53
CA VAL A 3 -15.52 -24.32 20.24
C VAL A 3 -15.20 -23.59 21.56
N SER A 4 -14.10 -23.96 22.22
CA SER A 4 -13.64 -23.28 23.42
C SER A 4 -13.26 -21.85 23.05
N ASP A 5 -13.81 -20.91 23.78
CA ASP A 5 -13.52 -19.48 23.71
C ASP A 5 -12.02 -19.27 24.04
N GLY A 6 -11.19 -19.29 23.00
CA GLY A 6 -9.73 -19.26 23.12
C GLY A 6 -9.26 -17.89 23.58
N LYS A 7 -8.89 -17.75 24.85
CA LYS A 7 -8.25 -16.55 25.38
C LYS A 7 -6.75 -16.65 25.16
N TYR A 8 -6.17 -15.62 24.53
CA TYR A 8 -4.73 -15.46 24.41
C TYR A 8 -4.19 -14.68 25.60
N ILE A 9 -3.11 -15.19 26.17
CA ILE A 9 -2.33 -14.47 27.18
C ILE A 9 -0.93 -14.29 26.60
N LYS A 10 -0.53 -13.04 26.38
CA LYS A 10 0.83 -12.70 25.99
C LYS A 10 1.65 -12.40 27.25
N PHE A 11 2.77 -13.09 27.39
CA PHE A 11 3.75 -12.81 28.42
C PHE A 11 4.89 -12.00 27.82
N GLY A 12 5.47 -11.09 28.61
CA GLY A 12 6.68 -10.37 28.21
C GLY A 12 7.90 -11.29 28.13
N PRO A 13 9.05 -10.77 27.63
CA PRO A 13 10.29 -11.54 27.58
C PRO A 13 10.66 -12.00 28.99
N MET A 14 10.95 -13.28 29.13
CA MET A 14 11.37 -13.92 30.37
C MET A 14 12.54 -14.86 30.11
N ASP A 15 13.29 -15.17 31.15
CA ASP A 15 14.39 -16.14 31.12
C ASP A 15 13.89 -17.58 30.96
N ASP A 16 14.76 -18.46 30.48
CA ASP A 16 14.40 -19.87 30.18
C ASP A 16 13.88 -20.64 31.37
N ASP A 17 14.42 -20.36 32.59
CA ASP A 17 14.00 -21.02 33.82
C ASP A 17 12.58 -20.62 34.25
N SER A 18 12.27 -19.33 34.14
CA SER A 18 10.92 -18.80 34.40
C SER A 18 9.92 -19.31 33.38
N LEU A 19 10.34 -19.45 32.12
CA LEU A 19 9.52 -19.94 31.03
C LEU A 19 9.16 -21.42 31.20
N GLN A 20 10.13 -22.28 31.60
CA GLN A 20 9.89 -23.68 31.91
C GLN A 20 8.95 -23.84 33.10
N SER A 21 9.14 -23.03 34.14
CA SER A 21 8.29 -23.06 35.33
C SER A 21 6.86 -22.69 35.00
N LEU A 22 6.67 -21.63 34.18
CA LEU A 22 5.37 -21.18 33.72
C LEU A 22 4.70 -22.22 32.80
N ALA A 23 5.45 -22.79 31.86
CA ALA A 23 4.95 -23.84 30.97
C ALA A 23 4.46 -25.07 31.73
N THR A 24 5.19 -25.46 32.78
CA THR A 24 4.81 -26.59 33.66
C THR A 24 3.51 -26.29 34.40
N LEU A 25 3.39 -25.08 34.99
CA LEU A 25 2.18 -24.66 35.71
C LEU A 25 0.96 -24.53 34.75
N ILE A 26 1.16 -24.05 33.56
CA ILE A 26 0.08 -23.97 32.55
C ILE A 26 -0.36 -25.35 32.12
N ASN A 27 0.57 -26.26 31.82
CA ASN A 27 0.25 -27.62 31.39
C ASN A 27 -0.47 -28.42 32.52
N GLU A 28 -0.08 -28.20 33.79
CA GLU A 28 -0.73 -28.84 34.93
C GLU A 28 -2.17 -28.36 35.11
N ARG A 29 -2.43 -27.04 34.84
CA ARG A 29 -3.75 -26.45 35.06
C ARG A 29 -4.64 -26.50 33.82
N TYR A 30 -4.04 -26.45 32.63
CA TYR A 30 -4.71 -26.42 31.32
C TYR A 30 -4.01 -27.34 30.32
N PRO A 31 -4.30 -28.68 30.37
CA PRO A 31 -3.60 -29.66 29.53
C PRO A 31 -3.75 -29.44 28.01
N ASP A 32 -4.82 -28.73 27.60
CA ASP A 32 -5.12 -28.44 26.20
C ASP A 32 -4.58 -27.05 25.74
N ALA A 33 -3.86 -26.34 26.61
CA ALA A 33 -3.28 -25.05 26.27
C ALA A 33 -2.13 -25.22 25.27
N LYS A 34 -2.18 -24.49 24.16
CA LYS A 34 -1.05 -24.38 23.23
C LYS A 34 -0.13 -23.27 23.70
N ILE A 35 1.11 -23.64 23.99
CA ILE A 35 2.17 -22.70 24.38
C ILE A 35 3.07 -22.47 23.17
N ASP A 36 2.98 -21.28 22.58
CA ASP A 36 3.87 -20.86 21.51
C ASP A 36 4.99 -20.01 22.12
N GLN A 37 6.23 -20.46 21.98
CA GLN A 37 7.42 -19.79 22.49
C GLN A 37 8.15 -19.11 21.35
N ILE A 38 8.29 -17.79 21.43
CA ILE A 38 9.13 -17.02 20.53
C ILE A 38 10.37 -16.59 21.32
N GLY A 39 11.47 -17.31 21.14
CA GLY A 39 12.74 -16.97 21.79
C GLY A 39 13.26 -15.60 21.33
N ALA A 40 13.99 -14.89 22.20
CA ALA A 40 14.56 -13.58 21.89
C ALA A 40 15.46 -13.60 20.64
N SER A 41 16.23 -14.67 20.44
CA SER A 41 17.05 -14.89 19.23
C SER A 41 16.20 -15.06 17.96
N PHE A 42 15.01 -15.63 18.09
CA PHE A 42 14.09 -15.79 16.98
C PHE A 42 13.48 -14.44 16.57
N GLY A 43 13.11 -13.59 17.55
CA GLY A 43 12.61 -12.24 17.30
C GLY A 43 13.64 -11.38 16.56
N GLU A 44 14.91 -11.41 16.97
CA GLU A 44 15.99 -10.71 16.26
C GLU A 44 16.20 -11.23 14.83
N THR A 45 16.14 -12.54 14.65
CA THR A 45 16.23 -13.16 13.32
C THR A 45 15.06 -12.74 12.42
N LEU A 46 13.84 -12.71 12.96
CA LEU A 46 12.67 -12.26 12.24
C LEU A 46 12.77 -10.79 11.80
N GLN A 47 13.23 -9.92 12.69
CA GLN A 47 13.43 -8.51 12.34
C GLN A 47 14.45 -8.33 11.22
N LYS A 48 15.57 -9.06 11.26
CA LYS A 48 16.59 -9.04 10.18
C LYS A 48 16.02 -9.56 8.87
N GLN A 49 15.27 -10.65 8.90
CA GLN A 49 14.62 -11.21 7.70
C GLN A 49 13.56 -10.27 7.14
N ALA A 50 12.74 -9.65 8.00
CA ALA A 50 11.74 -8.66 7.61
C ALA A 50 12.38 -7.44 6.93
N ALA A 51 13.43 -6.88 7.55
CA ALA A 51 14.17 -5.75 6.98
C ALA A 51 14.79 -6.11 5.62
N PHE A 52 15.41 -7.29 5.51
CA PHE A 52 15.97 -7.78 4.25
C PHE A 52 14.90 -7.95 3.17
N ALA A 53 13.75 -8.55 3.50
CA ALA A 53 12.63 -8.73 2.59
C ALA A 53 12.06 -7.38 2.11
N LEU A 54 11.91 -6.40 3.00
CA LEU A 54 11.47 -5.07 2.65
C LEU A 54 12.46 -4.38 1.69
N ILE A 55 13.75 -4.40 2.00
CA ILE A 55 14.79 -3.81 1.14
C ILE A 55 14.79 -4.47 -0.25
N LEU A 56 14.76 -5.80 -0.31
CA LEU A 56 14.72 -6.53 -1.58
C LEU A 56 13.47 -6.21 -2.40
N SER A 57 12.31 -6.09 -1.74
CA SER A 57 11.05 -5.69 -2.37
C SER A 57 11.12 -4.27 -2.93
N PHE A 58 11.72 -3.31 -2.20
CA PHE A 58 11.93 -1.95 -2.70
C PHE A 58 12.86 -1.91 -3.90
N ILE A 59 13.93 -2.69 -3.90
CA ILE A 59 14.86 -2.78 -5.05
C ILE A 59 14.13 -3.35 -6.27
N GLY A 60 13.43 -4.47 -6.11
CA GLY A 60 12.67 -5.10 -7.18
C GLY A 60 11.59 -4.17 -7.75
N MET A 61 10.82 -3.55 -6.87
CA MET A 61 9.79 -2.56 -7.24
C MET A 61 10.40 -1.36 -7.99
N SER A 62 11.52 -0.81 -7.51
CA SER A 62 12.20 0.33 -8.14
C SER A 62 12.64 0.00 -9.57
N ILE A 63 13.16 -1.21 -9.81
CA ILE A 63 13.52 -1.68 -11.14
C ILE A 63 12.30 -1.74 -12.06
N VAL A 64 11.21 -2.36 -11.59
CA VAL A 64 9.97 -2.49 -12.38
C VAL A 64 9.38 -1.12 -12.73
N VAL A 65 9.30 -0.21 -11.76
CA VAL A 65 8.79 1.15 -11.95
C VAL A 65 9.64 1.93 -12.94
N PHE A 66 10.97 1.83 -12.83
CA PHE A 66 11.89 2.50 -13.76
C PHE A 66 11.74 1.95 -15.19
N LEU A 67 11.63 0.65 -15.37
CA LEU A 67 11.39 0.03 -16.68
C LEU A 67 10.03 0.44 -17.29
N ALA A 68 9.00 0.58 -16.44
CA ALA A 68 7.66 0.96 -16.87
C ALA A 68 7.58 2.41 -17.37
N PHE A 69 8.23 3.34 -16.68
CA PHE A 69 8.14 4.77 -17.02
C PHE A 69 9.27 5.26 -17.90
N ARG A 70 10.44 4.68 -17.80
CA ARG A 70 11.68 5.09 -18.50
C ARG A 70 12.02 6.58 -18.29
N THR A 71 11.56 7.16 -17.21
CA THR A 71 11.79 8.56 -16.81
C THR A 71 12.16 8.59 -15.33
N PHE A 72 13.26 9.29 -15.00
CA PHE A 72 13.83 9.24 -13.66
C PHE A 72 12.91 9.88 -12.60
N VAL A 73 12.43 11.10 -12.85
CA VAL A 73 11.66 11.88 -11.86
C VAL A 73 10.34 11.19 -11.45
N PRO A 74 9.47 10.77 -12.38
CA PRO A 74 8.25 10.04 -12.00
C PRO A 74 8.55 8.69 -11.33
N SER A 75 9.59 7.98 -11.74
CA SER A 75 9.97 6.72 -11.10
C SER A 75 10.44 6.94 -9.66
N ALA A 76 11.28 7.96 -9.44
CA ALA A 76 11.73 8.32 -8.09
C ALA A 76 10.56 8.79 -7.19
N ALA A 77 9.58 9.51 -7.76
CA ALA A 77 8.40 9.93 -7.02
C ALA A 77 7.59 8.74 -6.50
N VAL A 78 7.35 7.72 -7.34
CA VAL A 78 6.64 6.49 -6.93
C VAL A 78 7.41 5.73 -5.86
N VAL A 79 8.73 5.56 -6.01
CA VAL A 79 9.55 4.87 -5.02
C VAL A 79 9.57 5.61 -3.68
N LEU A 80 9.68 6.94 -3.71
CA LEU A 80 9.65 7.77 -2.52
C LEU A 80 8.27 7.72 -1.83
N SER A 81 7.20 7.75 -2.62
CA SER A 81 5.82 7.59 -2.13
C SER A 81 5.65 6.28 -1.38
N ALA A 82 5.99 5.16 -2.01
CA ALA A 82 5.89 3.84 -1.39
C ALA A 82 6.77 3.71 -0.12
N PHE A 83 7.96 4.32 -0.10
CA PHE A 83 8.78 4.36 1.09
C PHE A 83 8.10 5.15 2.22
N ALA A 84 7.52 6.31 1.91
CA ALA A 84 6.81 7.13 2.87
C ALA A 84 5.58 6.38 3.45
N ASP A 85 4.84 5.63 2.62
CA ASP A 85 3.69 4.83 3.06
C ASP A 85 4.09 3.78 4.08
N ILE A 86 5.16 3.03 3.81
CA ILE A 86 5.67 2.02 4.74
C ILE A 86 6.18 2.66 6.03
N ALA A 87 6.97 3.74 5.94
CA ALA A 87 7.51 4.43 7.10
C ALA A 87 6.39 5.00 7.99
N MET A 88 5.39 5.65 7.39
CA MET A 88 4.24 6.17 8.14
C MET A 88 3.39 5.05 8.73
N THR A 89 3.14 3.97 7.98
CA THR A 89 2.38 2.82 8.49
C THR A 89 3.09 2.16 9.66
N ALA A 90 4.41 1.94 9.56
CA ALA A 90 5.22 1.40 10.66
C ALA A 90 5.22 2.32 11.89
N ALA A 91 5.29 3.64 11.69
CA ALA A 91 5.18 4.61 12.79
C ALA A 91 3.82 4.52 13.49
N VAL A 92 2.72 4.45 12.72
CA VAL A 92 1.37 4.31 13.29
C VAL A 92 1.21 2.97 14.01
N MET A 93 1.74 1.86 13.46
CA MET A 93 1.75 0.56 14.13
C MET A 93 2.41 0.65 15.50
N THR A 94 3.57 1.32 15.58
CA THR A 94 4.29 1.52 16.86
C THR A 94 3.47 2.31 17.88
N VAL A 95 2.77 3.37 17.43
CA VAL A 95 1.92 4.20 18.31
C VAL A 95 0.71 3.41 18.84
N ILE A 96 0.12 2.55 18.02
CA ILE A 96 -1.06 1.72 18.39
C ILE A 96 -0.63 0.49 19.21
N GLY A 97 0.67 0.13 19.20
CA GLY A 97 1.19 -1.05 19.89
C GLY A 97 1.07 -2.34 19.09
N ILE A 98 0.97 -2.25 17.75
CA ILE A 98 1.03 -3.42 16.87
C ILE A 98 2.48 -3.81 16.66
N GLU A 99 2.84 -5.01 17.10
CA GLU A 99 4.21 -5.53 16.99
C GLU A 99 4.56 -5.94 15.56
N LEU A 100 5.85 -5.83 15.21
CA LEU A 100 6.38 -6.34 13.94
C LEU A 100 6.56 -7.86 14.05
N THR A 101 5.58 -8.59 13.52
CA THR A 101 5.56 -10.05 13.45
C THR A 101 5.70 -10.52 12.00
N LEU A 102 5.80 -11.81 11.74
CA LEU A 102 5.76 -12.35 10.37
C LEU A 102 4.47 -11.94 9.62
N PRO A 103 3.27 -12.10 10.23
CA PRO A 103 2.03 -11.66 9.59
C PRO A 103 1.98 -10.16 9.30
N THR A 104 2.38 -9.31 10.23
CA THR A 104 2.39 -7.86 10.03
C THR A 104 3.46 -7.42 9.02
N THR A 105 4.60 -8.11 8.97
CA THR A 105 5.61 -7.94 7.91
C THR A 105 5.04 -8.30 6.53
N ALA A 106 4.31 -9.41 6.42
CA ALA A 106 3.64 -9.79 5.19
C ALA A 106 2.61 -8.74 4.77
N ALA A 107 1.86 -8.16 5.71
CA ALA A 107 0.94 -7.06 5.45
C ALA A 107 1.65 -5.81 4.89
N LEU A 108 2.81 -5.44 5.46
CA LEU A 108 3.63 -4.33 4.94
C LEU A 108 4.15 -4.62 3.53
N LEU A 109 4.58 -5.85 3.23
CA LEU A 109 4.99 -6.24 1.88
C LEU A 109 3.82 -6.18 0.88
N MET A 110 2.62 -6.60 1.29
CA MET A 110 1.41 -6.46 0.47
C MET A 110 1.06 -4.99 0.23
N LEU A 111 1.23 -4.13 1.23
CA LEU A 111 0.98 -2.70 1.12
C LEU A 111 1.89 -2.05 0.05
N ILE A 112 3.16 -2.46 -0.06
CA ILE A 112 4.06 -2.00 -1.14
C ILE A 112 3.41 -2.25 -2.51
N GLY A 113 2.86 -3.44 -2.73
CA GLY A 113 2.17 -3.76 -3.99
C GLY A 113 0.97 -2.88 -4.26
N TYR A 114 0.09 -2.68 -3.29
CA TYR A 114 -1.11 -1.84 -3.43
C TYR A 114 -0.77 -0.37 -3.65
N SER A 115 0.18 0.18 -2.90
CA SER A 115 0.62 1.56 -3.03
C SER A 115 1.23 1.82 -4.42
N VAL A 116 2.11 0.92 -4.87
CA VAL A 116 2.74 1.05 -6.20
C VAL A 116 1.72 0.97 -7.32
N ASP A 117 0.68 0.13 -7.21
CA ASP A 117 -0.37 0.04 -8.24
C ASP A 117 -1.14 1.36 -8.37
N SER A 118 -1.48 2.02 -7.26
CA SER A 118 -2.12 3.35 -7.22
C SER A 118 -1.23 4.41 -7.86
N ASP A 119 0.03 4.43 -7.50
CA ASP A 119 1.02 5.39 -7.99
C ASP A 119 1.35 5.19 -9.48
N ILE A 120 1.46 3.93 -9.93
CA ILE A 120 1.62 3.60 -11.35
C ILE A 120 0.41 4.06 -12.15
N LEU A 121 -0.80 3.80 -11.67
CA LEU A 121 -2.04 4.20 -12.33
C LEU A 121 -2.09 5.74 -12.53
N LEU A 122 -1.80 6.49 -11.46
CA LEU A 122 -1.73 7.95 -11.51
C LEU A 122 -0.69 8.42 -12.54
N THR A 123 0.54 7.93 -12.39
CA THR A 123 1.69 8.33 -13.21
C THR A 123 1.48 7.98 -14.68
N MET A 124 1.01 6.77 -14.99
CA MET A 124 0.73 6.34 -16.36
C MET A 124 -0.36 7.16 -17.02
N ARG A 125 -1.43 7.49 -16.29
CA ARG A 125 -2.49 8.36 -16.84
C ARG A 125 -1.99 9.75 -17.15
N VAL A 126 -1.20 10.33 -16.27
CA VAL A 126 -0.68 11.69 -16.46
C VAL A 126 0.36 11.73 -17.59
N LEU A 127 1.27 10.75 -17.65
CA LEU A 127 2.37 10.76 -18.64
C LEU A 127 1.94 10.30 -20.04
N LYS A 128 1.13 9.25 -20.14
CA LYS A 128 0.86 8.58 -21.43
C LYS A 128 -0.49 8.91 -22.06
N ARG A 129 -1.45 9.45 -21.32
CA ARG A 129 -2.76 9.77 -21.87
C ARG A 129 -2.75 11.14 -22.54
N GLN A 130 -3.50 11.31 -23.65
CA GLN A 130 -3.72 12.61 -24.29
C GLN A 130 -4.85 13.37 -23.57
N GLY A 131 -4.81 14.70 -23.59
CA GLY A 131 -5.81 15.57 -22.97
C GLY A 131 -5.22 16.54 -21.97
N LYS A 132 -6.06 17.41 -21.40
CA LYS A 132 -5.66 18.43 -20.41
C LYS A 132 -5.19 17.76 -19.12
N LEU A 133 -4.19 18.34 -18.46
CA LEU A 133 -3.58 17.79 -17.25
C LEU A 133 -4.61 17.56 -16.13
N ASP A 134 -5.50 18.53 -15.93
CA ASP A 134 -6.52 18.46 -14.88
C ASP A 134 -7.56 17.34 -15.14
N GLU A 135 -7.93 17.09 -16.40
CA GLU A 135 -8.82 15.97 -16.78
C GLU A 135 -8.15 14.61 -16.54
N LYS A 136 -6.85 14.52 -16.83
CA LYS A 136 -6.07 13.31 -16.58
C LYS A 136 -5.97 13.01 -15.09
N LEU A 137 -5.67 14.03 -14.27
CA LEU A 137 -5.61 13.93 -12.83
C LEU A 137 -6.97 13.55 -12.24
N ALA A 138 -8.05 14.24 -12.64
CA ALA A 138 -9.40 13.93 -12.18
C ALA A 138 -9.84 12.51 -12.55
N GLY A 139 -9.51 12.06 -13.76
CA GLY A 139 -9.77 10.68 -14.18
C GLY A 139 -8.97 9.64 -13.40
N ALA A 140 -7.69 9.92 -13.10
CA ALA A 140 -6.87 9.06 -12.25
C ALA A 140 -7.43 9.01 -10.84
N PHE A 141 -7.75 10.16 -10.25
CA PHE A 141 -8.33 10.29 -8.92
C PHE A 141 -9.59 9.44 -8.76
N ARG A 142 -10.56 9.61 -9.66
CA ARG A 142 -11.81 8.85 -9.61
C ARG A 142 -11.58 7.34 -9.64
N THR A 143 -10.67 6.86 -10.48
CA THR A 143 -10.38 5.42 -10.57
C THR A 143 -9.61 4.94 -9.34
N GLY A 144 -8.59 5.68 -8.90
CA GLY A 144 -7.80 5.32 -7.74
C GLY A 144 -8.64 5.26 -6.47
N ILE A 145 -9.50 6.27 -6.23
CA ILE A 145 -10.41 6.24 -5.07
C ILE A 145 -11.33 5.01 -5.10
N ILE A 146 -11.90 4.68 -6.26
CA ILE A 146 -12.77 3.49 -6.36
C ILE A 146 -11.95 2.23 -6.05
N MET A 147 -10.76 2.08 -6.60
CA MET A 147 -9.89 0.92 -6.34
C MET A 147 -9.54 0.80 -4.85
N THR A 148 -9.01 1.87 -4.26
CA THR A 148 -8.61 1.85 -2.85
C THR A 148 -9.80 1.64 -1.92
N THR A 149 -10.95 2.28 -2.18
CA THR A 149 -12.16 2.11 -1.36
C THR A 149 -12.70 0.68 -1.43
N THR A 150 -12.70 0.04 -2.61
CA THR A 150 -13.13 -1.37 -2.73
C THR A 150 -12.18 -2.31 -2.00
N THR A 151 -10.88 -2.08 -2.07
CA THR A 151 -9.88 -2.84 -1.29
C THR A 151 -10.06 -2.62 0.21
N MET A 152 -10.26 -1.37 0.64
CA MET A 152 -10.54 -1.05 2.05
C MET A 152 -11.79 -1.74 2.57
N ALA A 153 -12.86 -1.79 1.75
CA ALA A 153 -14.09 -2.50 2.12
C ALA A 153 -13.84 -4.01 2.28
N ALA A 154 -13.05 -4.62 1.38
CA ALA A 154 -12.68 -6.03 1.49
C ALA A 154 -11.84 -6.32 2.73
N VAL A 155 -10.84 -5.46 3.02
CA VAL A 155 -9.99 -5.57 4.22
C VAL A 155 -10.81 -5.35 5.50
N ALA A 156 -11.74 -4.40 5.51
CA ALA A 156 -12.65 -4.19 6.64
C ALA A 156 -13.58 -5.40 6.87
N ALA A 157 -14.09 -6.01 5.80
CA ALA A 157 -14.88 -7.24 5.90
C ALA A 157 -14.02 -8.40 6.44
N MET A 158 -12.77 -8.53 5.98
CA MET A 158 -11.83 -9.53 6.48
C MET A 158 -11.55 -9.32 7.99
N TRP A 159 -11.35 -8.07 8.42
CA TRP A 159 -11.19 -7.73 9.82
C TRP A 159 -12.43 -8.11 10.65
N ALA A 160 -13.62 -7.74 10.18
CA ALA A 160 -14.85 -8.05 10.89
C ALA A 160 -15.08 -9.57 11.03
N VAL A 161 -14.95 -10.32 9.93
CA VAL A 161 -15.13 -11.79 9.93
C VAL A 161 -14.11 -12.46 10.85
N SER A 162 -12.86 -12.02 10.84
CA SER A 162 -11.82 -12.62 11.69
C SER A 162 -11.98 -12.26 13.16
N TYR A 163 -12.48 -11.06 13.47
CA TYR A 163 -12.75 -10.62 14.82
C TYR A 163 -13.89 -11.46 15.46
N PHE A 164 -15.00 -11.63 14.74
CA PHE A 164 -16.11 -12.47 15.22
C PHE A 164 -15.80 -13.96 15.17
N GLY A 165 -14.93 -14.40 14.24
CA GLY A 165 -14.49 -15.79 14.11
C GLY A 165 -13.38 -16.19 15.06
N ASN A 166 -12.90 -15.29 15.95
CA ASN A 166 -11.77 -15.52 16.86
C ASN A 166 -10.51 -16.08 16.18
N ILE A 167 -10.20 -15.57 14.98
CA ILE A 167 -8.99 -15.98 14.24
C ILE A 167 -7.84 -15.04 14.64
N PRO A 168 -6.81 -15.51 15.34
CA PRO A 168 -5.88 -14.64 16.07
C PRO A 168 -4.97 -13.76 15.21
N VAL A 169 -4.61 -14.21 14.01
CA VAL A 169 -3.58 -13.57 13.16
C VAL A 169 -4.17 -12.57 12.17
N ILE A 170 -5.35 -12.86 11.63
CA ILE A 170 -5.95 -12.09 10.56
C ILE A 170 -6.36 -10.67 10.96
N PRO A 171 -6.85 -10.38 12.18
CA PRO A 171 -7.16 -9.02 12.61
C PRO A 171 -5.94 -8.09 12.58
N GLU A 172 -4.76 -8.59 12.96
CA GLU A 172 -3.52 -7.80 12.93
C GLU A 172 -3.12 -7.45 11.50
N ILE A 173 -3.16 -8.42 10.58
CA ILE A 173 -2.90 -8.20 9.14
C ILE A 173 -3.88 -7.17 8.58
N SER A 174 -5.18 -7.35 8.86
CA SER A 174 -6.23 -6.47 8.37
C SER A 174 -6.09 -5.04 8.88
N ALA A 175 -5.75 -4.87 10.17
CA ALA A 175 -5.55 -3.58 10.78
C ALA A 175 -4.36 -2.83 10.12
N VAL A 176 -3.22 -3.51 9.92
CA VAL A 176 -2.05 -2.94 9.26
C VAL A 176 -2.37 -2.53 7.83
N LEU A 177 -3.03 -3.40 7.06
CA LEU A 177 -3.44 -3.08 5.69
C LEU A 177 -4.43 -1.92 5.64
N PHE A 178 -5.40 -1.88 6.53
CA PHE A 178 -6.41 -0.81 6.55
C PHE A 178 -5.77 0.55 6.84
N ILE A 179 -4.89 0.61 7.84
CA ILE A 179 -4.13 1.82 8.19
C ILE A 179 -3.24 2.23 7.01
N GLY A 180 -2.51 1.27 6.44
CA GLY A 180 -1.62 1.52 5.32
C GLY A 180 -2.34 2.04 4.08
N LEU A 181 -3.52 1.50 3.75
CA LEU A 181 -4.33 1.98 2.62
C LEU A 181 -4.87 3.40 2.82
N ILE A 182 -5.19 3.80 4.06
CA ILE A 182 -5.56 5.20 4.36
C ILE A 182 -4.36 6.12 4.11
N ILE A 183 -3.19 5.74 4.59
CA ILE A 183 -1.94 6.50 4.43
C ILE A 183 -1.58 6.59 2.95
N ASP A 184 -1.62 5.48 2.22
CA ASP A 184 -1.39 5.42 0.78
C ASP A 184 -2.33 6.35 0.02
N MET A 185 -3.62 6.31 0.32
CA MET A 185 -4.59 7.20 -0.32
C MET A 185 -4.22 8.68 -0.11
N MET A 186 -3.86 9.06 1.11
CA MET A 186 -3.44 10.44 1.40
C MET A 186 -2.15 10.78 0.67
N ASN A 187 -1.14 9.92 0.72
CA ASN A 187 0.18 10.17 0.14
C ASN A 187 0.13 10.21 -1.40
N THR A 188 -0.54 9.28 -2.04
CA THR A 188 -0.71 9.25 -3.50
C THR A 188 -1.36 10.53 -4.03
N TRP A 189 -2.42 11.03 -3.37
CA TRP A 189 -3.16 12.18 -3.90
C TRP A 189 -2.61 13.53 -3.44
N LEU A 190 -1.93 13.61 -2.30
CA LEU A 190 -1.31 14.86 -1.82
C LEU A 190 0.14 14.97 -2.32
N THR A 191 0.97 13.97 -2.10
CA THR A 191 2.41 14.03 -2.37
C THR A 191 2.72 13.65 -3.81
N ASN A 192 2.38 12.43 -4.23
CA ASN A 192 2.76 11.93 -5.56
C ASN A 192 2.07 12.69 -6.69
N ALA A 193 0.77 12.96 -6.58
CA ALA A 193 0.04 13.79 -7.55
C ALA A 193 0.62 15.21 -7.63
N GLY A 194 1.02 15.78 -6.50
CA GLY A 194 1.68 17.09 -6.44
C GLY A 194 3.01 17.11 -7.18
N ILE A 195 3.88 16.13 -6.93
CA ILE A 195 5.19 15.99 -7.57
C ILE A 195 5.03 15.80 -9.08
N ILE A 196 4.11 14.93 -9.53
CA ILE A 196 3.87 14.67 -10.94
C ILE A 196 3.29 15.92 -11.63
N LYS A 197 2.36 16.62 -10.97
CA LYS A 197 1.82 17.89 -11.48
C LYS A 197 2.93 18.93 -11.64
N TRP A 198 3.79 19.11 -10.65
CA TRP A 198 4.93 20.00 -10.69
C TRP A 198 5.89 19.63 -11.83
N TYR A 199 6.23 18.35 -11.98
CA TYR A 199 7.08 17.85 -13.05
C TYR A 199 6.50 18.14 -14.45
N MET A 200 5.19 17.92 -14.62
CA MET A 200 4.51 18.17 -15.89
C MET A 200 4.44 19.66 -16.23
N LEU A 201 4.22 20.52 -15.26
CA LEU A 201 4.22 21.98 -15.44
C LEU A 201 5.63 22.50 -15.77
N GLY A 202 6.66 22.02 -15.09
CA GLY A 202 8.05 22.39 -15.34
C GLY A 202 8.56 21.92 -16.72
N ARG A 203 8.10 20.76 -17.19
CA ARG A 203 8.41 20.23 -18.53
C ARG A 203 7.47 20.76 -19.61
N GLY A 204 6.32 21.25 -19.20
CA GLY A 204 5.17 21.59 -20.03
C GLY A 204 5.08 23.03 -20.43
N GLY A 205 6.16 23.79 -20.32
CA GLY A 205 6.30 24.91 -21.24
C GLY A 205 6.17 24.48 -22.72
N ASN A 206 6.05 23.15 -22.96
CA ASN A 206 5.88 22.52 -24.27
C ASN A 206 4.76 21.46 -24.35
N VAL A 207 3.81 21.43 -23.45
CA VAL A 207 2.52 20.88 -23.87
C VAL A 207 1.90 21.96 -24.76
N LYS A 208 2.28 21.94 -26.02
CA LYS A 208 1.45 22.54 -27.05
C LYS A 208 0.06 21.99 -26.77
N GLU A 209 -0.76 22.82 -26.14
CA GLU A 209 -2.18 22.80 -26.35
C GLU A 209 -2.32 22.61 -27.85
N THR A 210 -2.61 21.41 -28.30
CA THR A 210 -3.04 21.21 -29.67
C THR A 210 -4.34 21.97 -29.75
N GLU A 211 -4.18 23.25 -30.04
CA GLU A 211 -5.13 24.11 -30.69
C GLU A 211 -5.41 23.50 -32.08
N ASP A 212 -5.90 22.29 -32.08
CA ASP A 212 -6.40 21.65 -33.28
C ASP A 212 -7.87 21.39 -33.15
N THR A 213 -8.62 22.47 -33.13
CA THR A 213 -10.05 22.36 -33.45
C THR A 213 -10.60 23.62 -34.10
N SER A 214 -9.83 24.70 -34.23
CA SER A 214 -10.34 25.91 -34.86
C SER A 214 -9.84 26.15 -36.28
N LYS A 215 -9.02 25.24 -36.82
CA LYS A 215 -8.60 25.31 -38.23
C LYS A 215 -9.18 24.17 -39.06
N VAL A 216 -10.42 23.80 -38.84
CA VAL A 216 -11.22 23.28 -39.96
C VAL A 216 -11.41 24.43 -40.90
N LYS A 217 -10.48 24.55 -41.88
CA LYS A 217 -10.65 25.39 -43.05
C LYS A 217 -11.98 25.00 -43.70
N VAL A 218 -13.01 25.77 -43.43
CA VAL A 218 -14.21 25.76 -44.26
C VAL A 218 -13.76 26.19 -45.64
N SER A 219 -13.46 25.25 -46.50
CA SER A 219 -13.25 25.51 -47.93
C SER A 219 -14.55 26.11 -48.47
N PRO A 220 -14.53 27.29 -49.07
CA PRO A 220 -15.73 27.85 -49.63
C PRO A 220 -16.22 26.95 -50.77
N VAL A 221 -17.40 26.39 -50.58
CA VAL A 221 -18.12 25.64 -51.61
C VAL A 221 -18.29 26.58 -52.82
N LYS A 222 -17.52 26.35 -53.88
CA LYS A 222 -17.77 26.96 -55.19
C LYS A 222 -19.15 26.53 -55.66
N ARG A 223 -20.15 27.40 -55.51
CA ARG A 223 -21.41 27.32 -56.24
C ARG A 223 -21.11 27.45 -57.73
N LYS A 224 -21.09 26.34 -58.47
CA LYS A 224 -21.20 26.37 -59.90
C LYS A 224 -22.59 26.90 -60.26
N GLY A 225 -22.60 28.12 -60.83
CA GLY A 225 -23.82 28.72 -61.40
C GLY A 225 -24.33 27.86 -62.57
N SER A 226 -25.62 27.62 -62.51
CA SER A 226 -26.44 27.07 -63.57
C SER A 226 -26.50 28.11 -64.75
N LYS A 227 -26.20 27.64 -65.90
CA LYS A 227 -26.81 28.15 -67.14
C LYS A 227 -27.53 27.04 -67.79
#